data_098a601e069c1a711b655656611d1487
#
_entry.id   098a601e069c1a711b655656611d1487
#
_cell.length_a   1.000
_cell.length_b   1.000
_cell.length_c   1.000
_cell.angle_alpha   90.00
_cell.angle_beta   90.00
_cell.angle_gamma   90.00
#
_symmetry.space_group_name_H-M   'P 1'
#
loop_
_entity.id
_entity.type
_entity.pdbx_description
1 polymer ?
#
loop_
_entity_poly.entity_id
_entity_poly.type
_entity_poly.pdbx_seq_one_letter_code
_entity_poly.pdbx_strand_id
1 'polypeptide(L)'
;MTSTGEGNTELRVARIERGWYSQEAAAEGISRAGQVALRDPHFTVSPRTYRRWESTRPGWPRGDYATALRAAFGRAPEQLGFTPPPGHPARQQHIPEPPVDRRMFLATGSAAALSSLAPDDLTPRHIDPALVDYFYRQLDGHYAADMMLGPRELIPTVTEQYRLISSLARRANGDTRDGLVHVGATYAVLAGWLHQDAALWADAAYWHGIAQTDALISGDPDLVAYTISHMAHLRADLGDGRAVVALCERALADERRLSDRIRANLMYQQAHGAALLGDRRAVDRLLDQASRATERVDPAIPWGTAARRNAHYTAVQRATCYGRMGLHREALTLWDHITATMPPTARRDTGVYLARQASAHASTGEPERAVELAAESARIAHDTASGRHRAELDRLREAMIPWRDDRLGHQLDAALTTAA
;
A
#
# COMPACT_ATOMS: atom_id res chain seq x y z
N MET A 1 11.04 2.56 45.98
CA MET A 1 9.71 2.89 45.43
C MET A 1 9.37 1.82 44.41
N THR A 2 8.45 0.96 44.72
CA THR A 2 8.08 -0.23 43.95
C THR A 2 7.27 0.16 42.73
N SER A 3 7.80 -0.13 41.55
CA SER A 3 7.09 -0.01 40.27
C SER A 3 5.89 -0.97 40.29
N THR A 4 4.71 -0.42 40.24
CA THR A 4 3.43 -1.12 40.09
C THR A 4 3.35 -1.74 38.70
N GLY A 5 3.28 -3.02 38.67
CA GLY A 5 2.80 -4.07 37.77
C GLY A 5 2.27 -3.74 36.38
N GLU A 6 3.00 -3.05 35.53
CA GLU A 6 2.75 -3.08 34.07
C GLU A 6 3.49 -4.29 33.49
N GLY A 7 2.77 -5.13 32.70
CA GLY A 7 3.35 -6.28 32.01
C GLY A 7 4.37 -5.85 30.94
N ASN A 8 4.83 -6.77 30.09
CA ASN A 8 5.79 -6.49 29.02
C ASN A 8 5.19 -5.51 27.99
N THR A 9 5.46 -4.22 28.22
CA THR A 9 4.90 -3.09 27.47
C THR A 9 5.48 -3.03 26.05
N GLU A 10 6.77 -3.36 25.87
CA GLU A 10 7.44 -3.36 24.58
C GLU A 10 6.83 -4.40 23.63
N LEU A 11 6.55 -5.60 24.13
CA LEU A 11 5.90 -6.64 23.31
C LEU A 11 4.44 -6.24 22.99
N ARG A 12 3.74 -5.60 23.90
CA ARG A 12 2.38 -5.11 23.66
C ARG A 12 2.35 -4.03 22.60
N VAL A 13 3.28 -3.08 22.65
CA VAL A 13 3.43 -2.03 21.64
C VAL A 13 3.74 -2.65 20.29
N ALA A 14 4.73 -3.56 20.23
CA ALA A 14 5.08 -4.27 18.99
C ALA A 14 3.89 -5.05 18.38
N ARG A 15 3.04 -5.65 19.24
CA ARG A 15 1.81 -6.32 18.80
C ARG A 15 0.84 -5.36 18.13
N ILE A 16 0.59 -4.21 18.77
CA ILE A 16 -0.32 -3.18 18.26
C ILE A 16 0.24 -2.58 16.97
N GLU A 17 1.55 -2.32 16.89
CA GLU A 17 2.25 -1.85 15.68
C GLU A 17 2.10 -2.82 14.50
N ARG A 18 1.96 -4.13 14.76
CA ARG A 18 1.67 -5.16 13.75
C ARG A 18 0.18 -5.29 13.40
N GLY A 19 -0.69 -4.48 14.01
CA GLY A 19 -2.14 -4.56 13.80
C GLY A 19 -2.79 -5.78 14.48
N TRP A 20 -2.12 -6.45 15.40
CA TRP A 20 -2.68 -7.58 16.13
C TRP A 20 -3.35 -7.09 17.41
N TYR A 21 -4.61 -6.72 17.32
CA TYR A 21 -5.36 -6.11 18.43
C TYR A 21 -5.76 -7.10 19.53
N SER A 22 -5.65 -8.41 19.30
CA SER A 22 -5.83 -9.44 20.32
C SER A 22 -4.58 -10.29 20.54
N GLN A 23 -4.48 -10.92 21.71
CA GLN A 23 -3.38 -11.84 22.04
C GLN A 23 -3.44 -13.13 21.22
N GLU A 24 -4.64 -13.52 20.82
CA GLU A 24 -4.91 -14.65 19.92
C GLU A 24 -4.37 -14.36 18.52
N ALA A 25 -4.66 -13.18 17.96
CA ALA A 25 -4.14 -12.75 16.66
C ALA A 25 -2.61 -12.67 16.65
N ALA A 26 -2.01 -12.22 17.74
CA ALA A 26 -0.56 -12.20 17.88
C ALA A 26 0.05 -13.62 17.92
N ALA A 27 -0.56 -14.52 18.70
CA ALA A 27 -0.11 -15.91 18.78
C ALA A 27 -0.18 -16.60 17.41
N GLU A 28 -1.24 -16.36 16.64
CA GLU A 28 -1.41 -16.88 15.28
C GLU A 28 -0.40 -16.26 14.30
N GLY A 29 -0.21 -14.94 14.34
CA GLY A 29 0.75 -14.23 13.49
C GLY A 29 2.19 -14.71 13.71
N ILE A 30 2.59 -14.91 14.99
CA ILE A 30 3.91 -15.43 15.33
C ILE A 30 4.05 -16.91 14.91
N SER A 31 2.97 -17.71 15.02
CA SER A 31 2.98 -19.09 14.54
C SER A 31 3.25 -19.14 13.04
N ARG A 32 2.56 -18.36 12.22
CA ARG A 32 2.79 -18.30 10.77
C ARG A 32 4.20 -17.85 10.42
N ALA A 33 4.71 -16.81 11.08
CA ALA A 33 6.07 -16.35 10.87
C ALA A 33 7.11 -17.40 11.26
N GLY A 34 6.86 -18.12 12.36
CA GLY A 34 7.70 -19.22 12.84
C GLY A 34 7.70 -20.42 11.91
N GLN A 35 6.56 -20.82 11.36
CA GLN A 35 6.44 -21.90 10.38
C GLN A 35 7.32 -21.66 9.15
N VAL A 36 7.34 -20.42 8.65
CA VAL A 36 8.20 -20.04 7.53
C VAL A 36 9.68 -20.02 7.93
N ALA A 37 10.02 -19.35 9.02
CA ALA A 37 11.41 -19.14 9.43
C ALA A 37 12.12 -20.42 9.88
N LEU A 38 11.37 -21.34 10.50
CA LEU A 38 11.90 -22.63 10.99
C LEU A 38 11.74 -23.75 9.96
N ARG A 39 11.02 -23.50 8.85
CA ARG A 39 10.62 -24.52 7.87
C ARG A 39 9.90 -25.73 8.54
N ASP A 40 9.09 -25.42 9.57
CA ASP A 40 8.29 -26.39 10.31
C ASP A 40 6.81 -26.01 10.25
N PRO A 41 5.99 -26.69 9.43
CA PRO A 41 4.57 -26.40 9.28
C PRO A 41 3.73 -26.68 10.55
N HIS A 42 4.30 -27.41 11.52
CA HIS A 42 3.63 -27.75 12.78
C HIS A 42 3.99 -26.81 13.93
N PHE A 43 4.92 -25.86 13.73
CA PHE A 43 5.26 -24.89 14.75
C PHE A 43 4.05 -24.04 15.13
N THR A 44 3.79 -23.92 16.44
CA THR A 44 2.67 -23.12 16.95
C THR A 44 3.05 -22.39 18.24
N VAL A 45 2.48 -21.19 18.39
CA VAL A 45 2.49 -20.42 19.63
C VAL A 45 1.07 -20.38 20.16
N SER A 46 0.84 -20.96 21.35
CA SER A 46 -0.50 -20.93 21.96
C SER A 46 -0.83 -19.53 22.50
N PRO A 47 -2.12 -19.10 22.53
CA PRO A 47 -2.53 -17.87 23.19
C PRO A 47 -2.10 -17.79 24.67
N ARG A 48 -2.03 -18.94 25.35
CA ARG A 48 -1.53 -19.03 26.73
C ARG A 48 -0.04 -18.67 26.81
N THR A 49 0.77 -19.13 25.85
CA THR A 49 2.19 -18.80 25.78
C THR A 49 2.38 -17.31 25.51
N TYR A 50 1.61 -16.74 24.60
CA TYR A 50 1.69 -15.33 24.28
C TYR A 50 1.26 -14.45 25.47
N ARG A 51 0.17 -14.77 26.16
CA ARG A 51 -0.26 -14.07 27.39
C ARG A 51 0.84 -14.03 28.45
N ARG A 52 1.55 -15.14 28.64
CA ARG A 52 2.69 -15.19 29.57
C ARG A 52 3.80 -14.21 29.14
N TRP A 53 4.02 -14.04 27.85
CA TRP A 53 5.03 -13.12 27.34
C TRP A 53 4.65 -11.63 27.55
N GLU A 54 3.38 -11.31 27.57
CA GLU A 54 2.89 -9.95 27.93
C GLU A 54 2.72 -9.74 29.44
N SER A 55 2.98 -10.74 30.28
CA SER A 55 2.86 -10.61 31.73
C SER A 55 4.04 -9.84 32.35
N THR A 56 3.93 -9.55 33.65
CA THR A 56 5.00 -8.89 34.43
C THR A 56 6.28 -9.73 34.58
N ARG A 57 6.21 -11.02 34.28
CA ARG A 57 7.37 -11.96 34.29
C ARG A 57 7.35 -12.82 33.03
N PRO A 58 7.71 -12.26 31.87
CA PRO A 58 7.54 -12.92 30.58
C PRO A 58 8.40 -14.18 30.41
N GLY A 59 9.51 -14.30 31.15
CA GLY A 59 10.51 -15.33 30.96
C GLY A 59 11.21 -15.22 29.58
N TRP A 60 12.41 -15.77 29.45
CA TRP A 60 13.15 -15.73 28.21
C TRP A 60 12.58 -16.70 27.17
N PRO A 61 12.28 -16.27 25.92
CA PRO A 61 11.84 -17.16 24.85
C PRO A 61 13.03 -17.99 24.35
N ARG A 62 12.92 -19.32 24.40
CA ARG A 62 14.02 -20.23 24.03
C ARG A 62 13.90 -20.73 22.60
N GLY A 63 15.04 -20.98 21.94
CA GLY A 63 15.14 -21.69 20.68
C GLY A 63 14.21 -21.13 19.59
N ASP A 64 13.29 -21.96 19.14
CA ASP A 64 12.39 -21.68 18.03
C ASP A 64 11.44 -20.49 18.29
N TYR A 65 11.03 -20.27 19.53
CA TYR A 65 10.22 -19.10 19.90
C TYR A 65 10.97 -17.78 19.71
N ALA A 66 12.27 -17.75 20.02
CA ALA A 66 13.08 -16.56 19.77
C ALA A 66 13.24 -16.28 18.26
N THR A 67 13.40 -17.34 17.47
CA THR A 67 13.45 -17.25 16.00
C THR A 67 12.10 -16.78 15.42
N ALA A 68 10.99 -17.34 15.91
CA ALA A 68 9.65 -16.95 15.48
C ALA A 68 9.33 -15.50 15.85
N LEU A 69 9.71 -15.03 17.04
CA LEU A 69 9.55 -13.63 17.46
C LEU A 69 10.36 -12.68 16.58
N ARG A 70 11.62 -13.04 16.24
CA ARG A 70 12.43 -12.24 15.31
C ARG A 70 11.78 -12.16 13.93
N ALA A 71 11.31 -13.30 13.41
CA ALA A 71 10.65 -13.34 12.11
C ALA A 71 9.34 -12.53 12.10
N ALA A 72 8.57 -12.58 13.19
CA ALA A 72 7.29 -11.91 13.31
C ALA A 72 7.41 -10.40 13.48
N PHE A 73 8.38 -9.92 14.28
CA PHE A 73 8.50 -8.52 14.64
C PHE A 73 9.69 -7.79 14.01
N GLY A 74 10.63 -8.52 13.40
CA GLY A 74 11.90 -7.95 12.93
C GLY A 74 12.81 -7.44 14.05
N ARG A 75 12.54 -7.84 15.30
CA ARG A 75 13.22 -7.37 16.52
C ARG A 75 13.75 -8.55 17.32
N ALA A 76 14.91 -8.37 17.96
CA ALA A 76 15.44 -9.37 18.89
C ALA A 76 14.58 -9.43 20.17
N PRO A 77 14.54 -10.56 20.89
CA PRO A 77 13.75 -10.68 22.12
C PRO A 77 14.05 -9.60 23.15
N GLU A 78 15.29 -9.12 23.26
CA GLU A 78 15.70 -8.03 24.15
C GLU A 78 14.94 -6.72 23.80
N GLN A 79 14.78 -6.44 22.53
CA GLN A 79 14.06 -5.26 22.00
C GLN A 79 12.53 -5.38 22.14
N LEU A 80 12.05 -6.57 22.48
CA LEU A 80 10.66 -6.88 22.78
C LEU A 80 10.41 -7.00 24.30
N GLY A 81 11.31 -6.46 25.14
CA GLY A 81 11.15 -6.41 26.59
C GLY A 81 11.43 -7.73 27.32
N PHE A 82 12.11 -8.68 26.69
CA PHE A 82 12.55 -9.91 27.37
C PHE A 82 13.95 -9.72 27.98
N THR A 83 14.13 -10.14 29.22
CA THR A 83 15.43 -10.09 29.91
C THR A 83 16.21 -11.38 29.67
N PRO A 84 17.42 -11.34 29.09
CA PRO A 84 18.22 -12.54 28.87
C PRO A 84 18.70 -13.13 30.21
N PRO A 85 18.81 -14.46 30.31
CA PRO A 85 19.32 -15.11 31.50
C PRO A 85 20.83 -14.81 31.70
N PRO A 86 21.31 -14.82 32.97
CA PRO A 86 22.74 -14.63 33.25
C PRO A 86 23.62 -15.59 32.43
N GLY A 87 24.65 -15.06 31.77
CA GLY A 87 25.56 -15.86 30.94
C GLY A 87 25.09 -16.08 29.50
N HIS A 88 23.97 -15.49 29.08
CA HIS A 88 23.58 -15.51 27.67
C HIS A 88 24.57 -14.63 26.89
N PRO A 89 25.31 -15.19 25.90
CA PRO A 89 26.24 -14.37 25.12
C PRO A 89 25.42 -13.32 24.34
N ALA A 90 25.68 -12.05 24.62
CA ALA A 90 25.22 -10.98 23.76
C ALA A 90 25.89 -11.18 22.40
N ARG A 91 25.19 -11.86 21.49
CA ARG A 91 25.67 -12.04 20.11
C ARG A 91 25.55 -10.68 19.41
N GLN A 92 26.61 -9.89 19.47
CA GLN A 92 26.93 -8.98 18.39
C GLN A 92 27.11 -9.84 17.14
N GLN A 93 26.07 -9.94 16.33
CA GLN A 93 26.21 -10.53 15.00
C GLN A 93 26.99 -9.52 14.14
N HIS A 94 28.29 -9.74 14.07
CA HIS A 94 29.11 -9.25 12.98
C HIS A 94 28.66 -10.00 11.73
N ILE A 95 27.82 -9.37 10.91
CA ILE A 95 27.54 -9.82 9.54
C ILE A 95 28.80 -9.47 8.75
N PRO A 96 29.52 -10.43 8.12
CA PRO A 96 30.60 -10.08 7.24
C PRO A 96 30.05 -9.26 6.08
N GLU A 97 30.48 -8.00 5.96
CA GLU A 97 30.17 -7.14 4.83
C GLU A 97 30.75 -7.77 3.55
N PRO A 98 29.97 -7.97 2.51
CA PRO A 98 30.53 -8.22 1.18
C PRO A 98 31.31 -6.98 0.73
N PRO A 99 32.41 -7.11 -0.02
CA PRO A 99 33.21 -5.97 -0.47
C PRO A 99 32.36 -5.01 -1.31
N VAL A 100 32.20 -3.79 -0.81
CA VAL A 100 31.42 -2.74 -1.46
C VAL A 100 32.21 -2.20 -2.63
N ASP A 101 31.75 -2.45 -3.85
CA ASP A 101 32.28 -1.80 -5.05
C ASP A 101 31.84 -0.33 -5.07
N ARG A 102 32.81 0.58 -4.92
CA ARG A 102 32.60 2.04 -4.95
C ARG A 102 31.84 2.55 -6.18
N ARG A 103 31.83 1.81 -7.27
CA ARG A 103 31.11 2.19 -8.51
C ARG A 103 29.62 1.95 -8.41
N MET A 104 29.15 0.98 -7.61
CA MET A 104 27.73 0.73 -7.37
C MET A 104 27.12 1.76 -6.42
N PHE A 105 27.92 2.36 -5.53
CA PHE A 105 27.51 3.41 -4.60
C PHE A 105 27.04 4.71 -5.29
N LEU A 106 27.59 5.02 -6.45
CA LEU A 106 27.25 6.24 -7.21
C LEU A 106 26.08 6.05 -8.19
N ALA A 107 25.74 4.81 -8.53
CA ALA A 107 24.68 4.50 -9.49
C ALA A 107 23.31 4.22 -8.84
N THR A 108 23.30 3.78 -7.58
CA THR A 108 22.08 3.58 -6.78
C THR A 108 22.19 4.48 -5.57
N GLY A 109 21.44 5.57 -5.51
CA GLY A 109 21.36 6.46 -4.35
C GLY A 109 20.85 5.72 -3.11
N SER A 110 21.70 4.88 -2.52
CA SER A 110 21.32 3.90 -1.50
C SER A 110 21.11 4.58 -0.15
N ALA A 111 19.87 4.80 0.23
CA ALA A 111 19.45 5.12 1.61
C ALA A 111 19.94 4.08 2.65
N ALA A 112 20.30 2.86 2.21
CA ALA A 112 20.82 1.80 3.06
C ALA A 112 22.15 2.13 3.78
N ALA A 113 23.00 2.98 3.19
CA ALA A 113 24.28 3.37 3.78
C ALA A 113 24.14 4.34 4.97
N LEU A 114 22.99 5.02 5.11
CA LEU A 114 22.73 5.97 6.20
C LEU A 114 22.06 5.28 7.41
N SER A 115 21.54 4.07 7.26
CA SER A 115 20.84 3.34 8.33
C SER A 115 21.80 2.64 9.33
N SER A 116 23.09 2.57 9.06
CA SER A 116 24.10 1.93 9.93
C SER A 116 24.67 2.83 11.03
N LEU A 117 24.25 4.08 11.11
CA LEU A 117 24.67 4.98 12.19
C LEU A 117 23.83 4.71 13.43
N ALA A 118 24.48 4.22 14.49
CA ALA A 118 23.84 3.96 15.79
C ALA A 118 23.13 5.22 16.34
N PRO A 119 21.96 5.07 17.00
CA PRO A 119 21.12 6.21 17.39
C PRO A 119 21.69 7.12 18.48
N ASP A 120 22.72 6.71 19.22
CA ASP A 120 23.06 7.32 20.50
C ASP A 120 24.24 8.31 20.50
N ASP A 121 24.96 8.49 19.37
CA ASP A 121 26.16 9.36 19.34
C ASP A 121 26.01 10.64 18.50
N LEU A 122 24.79 11.01 18.09
CA LEU A 122 24.57 12.22 17.31
C LEU A 122 24.08 13.38 18.19
N THR A 123 25.01 14.17 18.73
CA THR A 123 24.73 15.61 19.03
C THR A 123 23.87 16.19 17.91
N PRO A 124 22.96 17.16 18.20
CA PRO A 124 22.05 17.71 17.18
C PRO A 124 22.88 18.32 16.04
N ARG A 125 23.14 17.51 15.02
CA ARG A 125 23.70 18.02 13.76
C ARG A 125 22.60 18.80 13.08
N HIS A 126 22.93 20.00 12.62
CA HIS A 126 22.05 20.79 11.78
C HIS A 126 21.56 19.90 10.61
N ILE A 127 20.23 19.71 10.52
CA ILE A 127 19.60 19.00 9.42
C ILE A 127 19.46 19.98 8.26
N ASP A 128 20.11 19.68 7.13
CA ASP A 128 20.10 20.55 5.96
C ASP A 128 18.68 20.63 5.36
N PRO A 129 18.07 21.82 5.21
CA PRO A 129 16.76 22.00 4.58
C PRO A 129 16.66 21.42 3.17
N ALA A 130 17.77 21.36 2.42
CA ALA A 130 17.81 20.77 1.07
C ALA A 130 17.42 19.27 1.03
N LEU A 131 17.40 18.59 2.18
CA LEU A 131 16.93 17.20 2.27
C LEU A 131 15.44 17.06 1.96
N VAL A 132 14.61 18.08 2.21
CA VAL A 132 13.19 18.06 1.85
C VAL A 132 13.04 17.91 0.34
N ASP A 133 13.69 18.76 -0.43
CA ASP A 133 13.68 18.70 -1.91
C ASP A 133 14.34 17.42 -2.45
N TYR A 134 15.39 16.94 -1.76
CA TYR A 134 16.01 15.67 -2.11
C TYR A 134 15.00 14.51 -2.03
N PHE A 135 14.24 14.40 -0.94
CA PHE A 135 13.25 13.33 -0.79
C PHE A 135 12.09 13.45 -1.77
N TYR A 136 11.64 14.67 -2.11
CA TYR A 136 10.63 14.83 -3.17
C TYR A 136 11.13 14.35 -4.53
N ARG A 137 12.37 14.64 -4.91
CA ARG A 137 12.95 14.12 -6.17
C ARG A 137 13.06 12.59 -6.16
N GLN A 138 13.42 11.99 -5.01
CA GLN A 138 13.45 10.52 -4.89
C GLN A 138 12.03 9.93 -4.99
N LEU A 139 11.04 10.57 -4.40
CA LEU A 139 9.64 10.15 -4.47
C LEU A 139 9.14 10.08 -5.92
N ASP A 140 9.48 11.06 -6.77
CA ASP A 140 9.16 11.03 -8.19
C ASP A 140 9.79 9.81 -8.89
N GLY A 141 11.02 9.46 -8.53
CA GLY A 141 11.68 8.24 -9.01
C GLY A 141 10.94 6.96 -8.59
N HIS A 142 10.43 6.91 -7.37
CA HIS A 142 9.64 5.76 -6.89
C HIS A 142 8.30 5.64 -7.61
N TYR A 143 7.62 6.75 -7.90
CA TYR A 143 6.40 6.72 -8.71
C TYR A 143 6.66 6.22 -10.14
N ALA A 144 7.80 6.59 -10.74
CA ALA A 144 8.18 6.09 -12.05
C ALA A 144 8.52 4.58 -11.98
N ALA A 145 9.26 4.17 -10.95
CA ALA A 145 9.60 2.76 -10.72
C ALA A 145 8.37 1.88 -10.44
N ASP A 146 7.35 2.40 -9.73
CA ASP A 146 6.08 1.70 -9.48
C ASP A 146 5.34 1.32 -10.77
N MET A 147 5.51 2.10 -11.84
CA MET A 147 4.92 1.78 -13.15
C MET A 147 5.63 0.64 -13.88
N MET A 148 6.88 0.32 -13.52
CA MET A 148 7.74 -0.65 -14.19
C MET A 148 7.98 -1.91 -13.37
N LEU A 149 8.15 -1.74 -12.06
CA LEU A 149 8.38 -2.82 -11.09
C LEU A 149 7.07 -3.22 -10.43
N GLY A 150 7.05 -4.38 -9.81
CA GLY A 150 5.93 -4.77 -8.97
C GLY A 150 5.98 -4.07 -7.59
N PRO A 151 4.85 -3.98 -6.89
CA PRO A 151 4.78 -3.29 -5.59
C PRO A 151 5.70 -3.93 -4.54
N ARG A 152 5.89 -5.25 -4.59
CA ARG A 152 6.69 -5.99 -3.61
C ARG A 152 8.17 -5.60 -3.63
N GLU A 153 8.70 -5.26 -4.81
CA GLU A 153 10.09 -4.83 -4.97
C GLU A 153 10.35 -3.45 -4.37
N LEU A 154 9.35 -2.58 -4.37
CA LEU A 154 9.47 -1.20 -3.89
C LEU A 154 9.15 -1.02 -2.41
N ILE A 155 8.30 -1.87 -1.83
CA ILE A 155 7.89 -1.79 -0.43
C ILE A 155 9.09 -1.61 0.52
N PRO A 156 10.15 -2.44 0.47
CA PRO A 156 11.28 -2.29 1.39
C PRO A 156 11.95 -0.91 1.28
N THR A 157 12.23 -0.46 0.06
CA THR A 157 12.91 0.81 -0.18
C THR A 157 12.09 2.00 0.31
N VAL A 158 10.81 2.06 -0.03
CA VAL A 158 9.92 3.18 0.33
C VAL A 158 9.69 3.23 1.84
N THR A 159 9.52 2.08 2.49
CA THR A 159 9.31 2.03 3.94
C THR A 159 10.58 2.40 4.74
N GLU A 160 11.77 2.00 4.28
CA GLU A 160 13.03 2.42 4.91
C GLU A 160 13.29 3.92 4.72
N GLN A 161 12.99 4.48 3.56
CA GLN A 161 13.11 5.92 3.35
C GLN A 161 12.14 6.70 4.24
N TYR A 162 10.89 6.24 4.39
CA TYR A 162 9.97 6.84 5.37
C TYR A 162 10.57 6.85 6.78
N ARG A 163 11.15 5.72 7.23
CA ARG A 163 11.77 5.62 8.55
C ARG A 163 12.93 6.61 8.73
N LEU A 164 13.75 6.76 7.70
CA LEU A 164 14.83 7.75 7.67
C LEU A 164 14.26 9.16 7.78
N ILE A 165 13.28 9.54 6.94
CA ILE A 165 12.64 10.86 6.95
C ILE A 165 12.05 11.16 8.33
N SER A 166 11.30 10.23 8.91
CA SER A 166 10.70 10.34 10.23
C SER A 166 11.76 10.52 11.33
N SER A 167 12.89 9.80 11.23
CA SER A 167 14.03 9.99 12.15
C SER A 167 14.67 11.38 12.02
N LEU A 168 14.82 11.89 10.81
CA LEU A 168 15.34 13.24 10.56
C LEU A 168 14.37 14.31 11.07
N ALA A 169 13.06 14.15 10.83
CA ALA A 169 12.03 15.06 11.30
C ALA A 169 12.02 15.22 12.83
N ARG A 170 12.25 14.12 13.58
CA ARG A 170 12.35 14.17 15.06
C ARG A 170 13.55 14.98 15.57
N ARG A 171 14.59 15.15 14.77
CA ARG A 171 15.83 15.88 15.12
C ARG A 171 15.89 17.28 14.51
N ALA A 172 15.07 17.56 13.51
CA ALA A 172 14.95 18.86 12.85
C ALA A 172 14.03 19.79 13.65
N ASN A 173 14.14 21.10 13.38
CA ASN A 173 13.31 22.14 13.97
C ASN A 173 12.76 23.07 12.87
N GLY A 174 11.71 23.84 13.20
CA GLY A 174 11.12 24.85 12.32
C GLY A 174 10.71 24.28 10.97
N ASP A 175 10.84 25.08 9.90
CA ASP A 175 10.40 24.76 8.55
C ASP A 175 11.01 23.46 7.99
N THR A 176 12.24 23.13 8.39
CA THR A 176 12.89 21.87 7.98
C THR A 176 12.17 20.66 8.56
N ARG A 177 11.77 20.73 9.83
CA ARG A 177 10.96 19.68 10.47
C ARG A 177 9.61 19.54 9.78
N ASP A 178 8.94 20.65 9.55
CA ASP A 178 7.60 20.66 8.96
C ASP A 178 7.64 20.14 7.50
N GLY A 179 8.64 20.53 6.73
CA GLY A 179 8.89 20.00 5.40
C GLY A 179 9.18 18.49 5.39
N LEU A 180 9.97 17.99 6.37
CA LEU A 180 10.24 16.55 6.50
C LEU A 180 8.99 15.77 6.92
N VAL A 181 8.13 16.30 7.79
CA VAL A 181 6.84 15.66 8.13
C VAL A 181 5.94 15.62 6.91
N HIS A 182 5.86 16.71 6.16
CA HIS A 182 5.06 16.78 4.95
C HIS A 182 5.51 15.76 3.89
N VAL A 183 6.81 15.70 3.57
CA VAL A 183 7.31 14.69 2.61
C VAL A 183 7.19 13.27 3.17
N GLY A 184 7.34 13.08 4.49
CA GLY A 184 7.11 11.80 5.16
C GLY A 184 5.69 11.27 4.94
N ALA A 185 4.68 12.14 5.09
CA ALA A 185 3.30 11.78 4.81
C ALA A 185 3.10 11.27 3.37
N THR A 186 3.75 11.89 2.38
CA THR A 186 3.67 11.46 0.98
C THR A 186 4.34 10.11 0.74
N TYR A 187 5.46 9.82 1.43
CA TYR A 187 6.07 8.48 1.41
C TYR A 187 5.18 7.42 2.06
N ALA A 188 4.51 7.76 3.17
CA ALA A 188 3.56 6.87 3.82
C ALA A 188 2.33 6.59 2.94
N VAL A 189 1.85 7.59 2.17
CA VAL A 189 0.82 7.37 1.13
C VAL A 189 1.29 6.37 0.09
N LEU A 190 2.50 6.53 -0.44
CA LEU A 190 3.05 5.59 -1.42
C LEU A 190 3.23 4.19 -0.81
N ALA A 191 3.73 4.09 0.42
CA ALA A 191 3.83 2.81 1.11
C ALA A 191 2.46 2.13 1.25
N GLY A 192 1.43 2.88 1.67
CA GLY A 192 0.05 2.39 1.74
C GLY A 192 -0.47 1.89 0.39
N TRP A 193 -0.22 2.64 -0.67
CA TRP A 193 -0.57 2.26 -2.04
C TRP A 193 0.13 0.96 -2.49
N LEU A 194 1.44 0.84 -2.27
CA LEU A 194 2.20 -0.35 -2.65
C LEU A 194 1.70 -1.60 -1.90
N HIS A 195 1.40 -1.49 -0.61
CA HIS A 195 0.82 -2.59 0.15
C HIS A 195 -0.59 -2.94 -0.34
N GLN A 196 -1.41 -1.93 -0.69
CA GLN A 196 -2.73 -2.14 -1.28
C GLN A 196 -2.64 -2.85 -2.64
N ASP A 197 -1.71 -2.42 -3.51
CA ASP A 197 -1.49 -3.05 -4.82
C ASP A 197 -0.91 -4.48 -4.69
N ALA A 198 -0.19 -4.77 -3.60
CA ALA A 198 0.26 -6.12 -3.25
C ALA A 198 -0.80 -7.00 -2.58
N ALA A 199 -2.03 -6.49 -2.39
CA ALA A 199 -3.13 -7.11 -1.63
C ALA A 199 -2.80 -7.38 -0.14
N LEU A 200 -1.89 -6.60 0.44
CA LEU A 200 -1.54 -6.63 1.86
C LEU A 200 -2.41 -5.61 2.63
N TRP A 201 -3.71 -5.92 2.76
CA TRP A 201 -4.75 -4.98 3.19
C TRP A 201 -4.53 -4.39 4.58
N ALA A 202 -4.03 -5.19 5.53
CA ALA A 202 -3.77 -4.73 6.90
C ALA A 202 -2.60 -3.72 6.94
N ASP A 203 -1.52 -4.03 6.20
CA ASP A 203 -0.36 -3.13 6.10
C ASP A 203 -0.72 -1.86 5.33
N ALA A 204 -1.56 -1.95 4.28
CA ALA A 204 -2.08 -0.80 3.57
C ALA A 204 -2.87 0.14 4.50
N ALA A 205 -3.78 -0.41 5.32
CA ALA A 205 -4.54 0.37 6.30
C ALA A 205 -3.63 1.03 7.34
N TYR A 206 -2.60 0.32 7.81
CA TYR A 206 -1.60 0.85 8.74
C TYR A 206 -0.86 2.06 8.14
N TRP A 207 -0.32 1.91 6.91
CA TRP A 207 0.42 2.99 6.26
C TRP A 207 -0.45 4.20 5.91
N HIS A 208 -1.71 3.99 5.50
CA HIS A 208 -2.65 5.08 5.30
C HIS A 208 -2.99 5.79 6.62
N GLY A 209 -3.03 5.09 7.74
CA GLY A 209 -3.18 5.68 9.08
C GLY A 209 -1.98 6.55 9.48
N ILE A 210 -0.75 6.10 9.21
CA ILE A 210 0.47 6.91 9.38
C ILE A 210 0.41 8.17 8.51
N ALA A 211 0.12 7.99 7.21
CA ALA A 211 0.02 9.10 6.27
C ALA A 211 -0.98 10.17 6.74
N GLN A 212 -2.15 9.74 7.21
CA GLN A 212 -3.18 10.64 7.75
C GLN A 212 -2.69 11.39 8.98
N THR A 213 -1.98 10.72 9.88
CA THR A 213 -1.45 11.33 11.10
C THR A 213 -0.39 12.38 10.76
N ASP A 214 0.57 12.06 9.89
CA ASP A 214 1.63 12.97 9.48
C ASP A 214 1.06 14.16 8.67
N ALA A 215 0.04 13.94 7.82
CA ALA A 215 -0.65 14.99 7.11
C ALA A 215 -1.37 15.97 8.05
N LEU A 216 -2.02 15.46 9.10
CA LEU A 216 -2.64 16.30 10.13
C LEU A 216 -1.60 17.14 10.89
N ILE A 217 -0.44 16.57 11.18
CA ILE A 217 0.67 17.27 11.84
C ILE A 217 1.25 18.36 10.93
N SER A 218 1.34 18.11 9.61
CA SER A 218 1.84 19.11 8.65
C SER A 218 0.91 20.32 8.51
N GLY A 219 -0.39 20.16 8.81
CA GLY A 219 -1.39 21.21 8.70
C GLY A 219 -1.79 21.59 7.26
N ASP A 220 -1.26 20.89 6.23
CA ASP A 220 -1.65 21.12 4.84
C ASP A 220 -3.01 20.49 4.53
N PRO A 221 -4.07 21.29 4.23
CA PRO A 221 -5.40 20.78 3.97
C PRO A 221 -5.46 19.89 2.74
N ASP A 222 -4.69 20.18 1.70
CA ASP A 222 -4.63 19.36 0.48
C ASP A 222 -4.03 17.98 0.77
N LEU A 223 -2.97 17.93 1.57
CA LEU A 223 -2.35 16.66 1.94
C LEU A 223 -3.27 15.82 2.85
N VAL A 224 -3.95 16.44 3.82
CA VAL A 224 -4.96 15.78 4.65
C VAL A 224 -6.07 15.17 3.80
N ALA A 225 -6.62 15.93 2.87
CA ALA A 225 -7.67 15.46 1.98
C ALA A 225 -7.18 14.39 1.00
N TYR A 226 -5.93 14.49 0.55
CA TYR A 226 -5.28 13.46 -0.28
C TYR A 226 -5.13 12.13 0.45
N THR A 227 -4.70 12.13 1.71
CA THR A 227 -4.62 10.90 2.51
C THR A 227 -6.00 10.28 2.74
N ILE A 228 -7.05 11.10 2.96
CA ILE A 228 -8.44 10.60 3.06
C ILE A 228 -8.87 9.94 1.74
N SER A 229 -8.49 10.50 0.58
CA SER A 229 -8.81 9.90 -0.72
C SER A 229 -8.19 8.51 -0.89
N HIS A 230 -6.99 8.27 -0.36
CA HIS A 230 -6.36 6.96 -0.36
C HIS A 230 -7.03 5.96 0.60
N MET A 231 -7.44 6.42 1.79
CA MET A 231 -8.27 5.62 2.69
C MET A 231 -9.61 5.24 2.05
N ALA A 232 -10.25 6.17 1.34
CA ALA A 232 -11.48 5.91 0.58
C ALA A 232 -11.23 4.89 -0.55
N HIS A 233 -10.09 4.98 -1.25
CA HIS A 233 -9.71 4.01 -2.29
C HIS A 233 -9.56 2.60 -1.70
N LEU A 234 -8.87 2.45 -0.57
CA LEU A 234 -8.78 1.17 0.13
C LEU A 234 -10.17 0.61 0.48
N ARG A 235 -11.07 1.45 1.00
CA ARG A 235 -12.46 1.05 1.29
C ARG A 235 -13.24 0.63 0.04
N ALA A 236 -12.98 1.29 -1.09
CA ALA A 236 -13.59 0.92 -2.38
C ALA A 236 -13.13 -0.46 -2.86
N ASP A 237 -11.84 -0.79 -2.69
CA ASP A 237 -11.32 -2.12 -3.04
C ASP A 237 -11.86 -3.23 -2.12
N LEU A 238 -12.16 -2.88 -0.86
CA LEU A 238 -12.82 -3.77 0.12
C LEU A 238 -14.35 -3.82 -0.04
N GLY A 239 -14.93 -3.12 -1.02
CA GLY A 239 -16.37 -3.14 -1.30
C GLY A 239 -17.25 -2.29 -0.35
N ASP A 240 -16.63 -1.47 0.52
CA ASP A 240 -17.37 -0.64 1.49
C ASP A 240 -17.75 0.74 0.90
N GLY A 241 -18.74 0.74 0.01
CA GLY A 241 -19.20 1.96 -0.65
C GLY A 241 -19.71 3.04 0.31
N ARG A 242 -20.30 2.66 1.45
CA ARG A 242 -20.79 3.63 2.45
C ARG A 242 -19.64 4.37 3.12
N ALA A 243 -18.59 3.66 3.51
CA ALA A 243 -17.41 4.28 4.09
C ALA A 243 -16.72 5.20 3.08
N VAL A 244 -16.63 4.80 1.79
CA VAL A 244 -16.06 5.66 0.72
C VAL A 244 -16.79 6.99 0.64
N VAL A 245 -18.13 6.95 0.52
CA VAL A 245 -18.94 8.17 0.41
C VAL A 245 -18.76 9.05 1.63
N ALA A 246 -18.87 8.48 2.84
CA ALA A 246 -18.74 9.23 4.10
C ALA A 246 -17.37 9.92 4.26
N LEU A 247 -16.27 9.23 3.92
CA LEU A 247 -14.92 9.78 3.96
C LEU A 247 -14.77 10.96 3.00
N CYS A 248 -15.22 10.80 1.75
CA CYS A 248 -15.11 11.84 0.74
C CYS A 248 -16.01 13.05 1.06
N GLU A 249 -17.24 12.85 1.50
CA GLU A 249 -18.13 13.94 1.93
C GLU A 249 -17.53 14.74 3.08
N ARG A 250 -16.95 14.05 4.05
CA ARG A 250 -16.29 14.71 5.17
C ARG A 250 -15.08 15.53 4.74
N ALA A 251 -14.27 15.02 3.81
CA ALA A 251 -13.13 15.76 3.28
C ALA A 251 -13.56 16.97 2.42
N LEU A 252 -14.67 16.85 1.68
CA LEU A 252 -15.22 17.91 0.86
C LEU A 252 -16.06 18.96 1.64
N ALA A 253 -16.32 18.74 2.92
CA ALA A 253 -17.14 19.68 3.73
C ALA A 253 -16.54 21.10 3.80
N ASP A 254 -15.21 21.23 3.67
CA ASP A 254 -14.50 22.51 3.58
C ASP A 254 -13.72 22.62 2.25
N GLU A 255 -14.42 22.35 1.14
CA GLU A 255 -13.83 22.30 -0.21
C GLU A 255 -13.14 23.60 -0.64
N ARG A 256 -13.52 24.76 -0.04
CA ARG A 256 -12.91 26.06 -0.36
C ARG A 256 -11.43 26.14 0.02
N ARG A 257 -10.97 25.29 0.92
CA ARG A 257 -9.57 25.19 1.34
C ARG A 257 -8.75 24.23 0.47
N LEU A 258 -9.41 23.49 -0.43
CA LEU A 258 -8.79 22.46 -1.24
C LEU A 258 -8.55 22.97 -2.67
N SER A 259 -7.41 22.55 -3.23
CA SER A 259 -7.14 22.76 -4.66
C SER A 259 -8.13 22.00 -5.54
N ASP A 260 -8.36 22.48 -6.76
CA ASP A 260 -9.23 21.84 -7.73
C ASP A 260 -8.84 20.39 -8.00
N ARG A 261 -7.55 20.10 -7.98
CA ARG A 261 -6.99 18.76 -8.17
C ARG A 261 -7.41 17.80 -7.06
N ILE A 262 -7.29 18.21 -5.80
CA ILE A 262 -7.66 17.38 -4.66
C ILE A 262 -9.16 17.20 -4.57
N ARG A 263 -9.94 18.25 -4.86
CA ARG A 263 -11.40 18.12 -4.97
C ARG A 263 -11.80 17.10 -6.04
N ALA A 264 -11.20 17.18 -7.24
CA ALA A 264 -11.45 16.20 -8.29
C ALA A 264 -11.09 14.77 -7.86
N ASN A 265 -9.95 14.58 -7.19
CA ASN A 265 -9.55 13.26 -6.70
C ASN A 265 -10.57 12.68 -5.69
N LEU A 266 -11.04 13.48 -4.75
CA LEU A 266 -12.09 13.06 -3.81
C LEU A 266 -13.40 12.72 -4.52
N MET A 267 -13.82 13.53 -5.52
CA MET A 267 -15.02 13.26 -6.31
C MET A 267 -14.90 11.95 -7.10
N TYR A 268 -13.72 11.62 -7.65
CA TYR A 268 -13.47 10.32 -8.28
C TYR A 268 -13.66 9.18 -7.29
N GLN A 269 -13.10 9.28 -6.09
CA GLN A 269 -13.28 8.25 -5.07
C GLN A 269 -14.75 8.15 -4.61
N GLN A 270 -15.42 9.29 -4.41
CA GLN A 270 -16.84 9.30 -4.06
C GLN A 270 -17.71 8.63 -5.12
N ALA A 271 -17.37 8.82 -6.42
CA ALA A 271 -18.06 8.13 -7.52
C ALA A 271 -17.90 6.61 -7.45
N HIS A 272 -16.71 6.12 -7.05
CA HIS A 272 -16.53 4.68 -6.80
C HIS A 272 -17.41 4.17 -5.66
N GLY A 273 -17.55 4.94 -4.58
CA GLY A 273 -18.46 4.62 -3.48
C GLY A 273 -19.92 4.59 -3.94
N ALA A 274 -20.36 5.59 -4.71
CA ALA A 274 -21.69 5.65 -5.29
C ALA A 274 -21.95 4.48 -6.24
N ALA A 275 -20.97 4.07 -7.04
CA ALA A 275 -21.07 2.92 -7.92
C ALA A 275 -21.27 1.60 -7.15
N LEU A 276 -20.57 1.40 -6.03
CA LEU A 276 -20.76 0.25 -5.14
C LEU A 276 -22.15 0.23 -4.48
N LEU A 277 -22.78 1.39 -4.36
CA LEU A 277 -24.14 1.54 -3.83
C LEU A 277 -25.22 1.52 -4.95
N GLY A 278 -24.84 1.44 -6.23
CA GLY A 278 -25.74 1.40 -7.37
C GLY A 278 -26.34 2.77 -7.75
N ASP A 279 -25.82 3.90 -7.22
CA ASP A 279 -26.32 5.24 -7.52
C ASP A 279 -25.67 5.84 -8.78
N ARG A 280 -26.22 5.45 -9.94
CA ARG A 280 -25.78 5.96 -11.27
C ARG A 280 -25.80 7.49 -11.36
N ARG A 281 -26.85 8.13 -10.82
CA ARG A 281 -26.99 9.58 -10.93
C ARG A 281 -25.87 10.30 -10.17
N ALA A 282 -25.51 9.80 -8.99
CA ALA A 282 -24.38 10.33 -8.24
C ALA A 282 -23.06 10.10 -8.99
N VAL A 283 -22.84 8.91 -9.56
CA VAL A 283 -21.65 8.58 -10.35
C VAL A 283 -21.47 9.59 -11.49
N ASP A 284 -22.49 9.75 -12.34
CA ASP A 284 -22.39 10.63 -13.51
C ASP A 284 -22.14 12.09 -13.11
N ARG A 285 -22.87 12.61 -12.12
CA ARG A 285 -22.70 13.95 -11.60
C ARG A 285 -21.29 14.19 -11.05
N LEU A 286 -20.78 13.29 -10.22
CA LEU A 286 -19.48 13.43 -9.57
C LEU A 286 -18.33 13.38 -10.58
N LEU A 287 -18.40 12.46 -11.56
CA LEU A 287 -17.38 12.34 -12.60
C LEU A 287 -17.38 13.55 -13.54
N ASP A 288 -18.55 14.11 -13.86
CA ASP A 288 -18.65 15.35 -14.66
C ASP A 288 -18.10 16.56 -13.90
N GLN A 289 -18.35 16.66 -12.60
CA GLN A 289 -17.78 17.71 -11.73
C GLN A 289 -16.26 17.57 -11.63
N ALA A 290 -15.75 16.35 -11.40
CA ALA A 290 -14.32 16.08 -11.32
C ALA A 290 -13.60 16.40 -12.64
N SER A 291 -14.20 16.05 -13.79
CA SER A 291 -13.66 16.39 -15.12
C SER A 291 -13.49 17.90 -15.29
N ARG A 292 -14.54 18.67 -14.99
CA ARG A 292 -14.47 20.14 -15.08
C ARG A 292 -13.45 20.77 -14.13
N ALA A 293 -13.25 20.18 -12.95
CA ALA A 293 -12.24 20.65 -12.00
C ALA A 293 -10.83 20.38 -12.52
N THR A 294 -10.60 19.23 -13.19
CA THR A 294 -9.28 18.87 -13.74
C THR A 294 -8.86 19.69 -14.96
N GLU A 295 -9.77 20.31 -15.68
CA GLU A 295 -9.47 21.22 -16.80
C GLU A 295 -8.69 22.49 -16.38
N ARG A 296 -8.75 22.84 -15.09
CA ARG A 296 -8.18 24.07 -14.51
C ARG A 296 -6.94 23.83 -13.66
N VAL A 297 -6.36 22.66 -13.72
CA VAL A 297 -5.31 22.24 -12.77
C VAL A 297 -3.95 22.81 -13.10
N ASP A 298 -3.31 23.42 -12.09
CA ASP A 298 -1.90 23.77 -12.07
C ASP A 298 -1.03 22.48 -11.92
N PRO A 299 0.02 22.28 -12.75
CA PRO A 299 0.89 21.13 -12.68
C PRO A 299 1.79 21.05 -11.45
N ALA A 300 1.82 22.05 -10.58
CA ALA A 300 2.87 22.30 -9.59
C ALA A 300 2.80 21.52 -8.26
N ILE A 301 1.90 20.56 -8.06
CA ILE A 301 1.95 19.74 -6.84
C ILE A 301 3.00 18.63 -6.99
N PRO A 302 4.08 18.62 -6.17
CA PRO A 302 5.19 17.68 -6.32
C PRO A 302 4.86 16.24 -5.86
N TRP A 303 3.70 16.03 -5.26
CA TRP A 303 3.26 14.73 -4.75
C TRP A 303 1.93 14.31 -5.39
N GLY A 304 1.70 13.00 -5.43
CA GLY A 304 0.44 12.46 -5.92
C GLY A 304 0.38 12.28 -7.44
N THR A 305 0.94 11.19 -7.98
CA THR A 305 0.82 10.84 -9.41
C THR A 305 -0.62 10.68 -9.86
N ALA A 306 -1.51 10.22 -8.96
CA ALA A 306 -2.94 10.14 -9.22
C ALA A 306 -3.53 11.51 -9.64
N ALA A 307 -2.96 12.59 -9.13
CA ALA A 307 -3.37 13.93 -9.43
C ALA A 307 -2.77 14.52 -10.75
N ARG A 308 -1.80 13.83 -11.39
CA ARG A 308 -1.18 14.27 -12.65
C ARG A 308 -1.88 13.74 -13.90
N ARG A 309 -3.09 13.20 -13.78
CA ARG A 309 -3.71 12.40 -14.84
C ARG A 309 -4.42 13.22 -15.90
N ASN A 310 -4.36 12.73 -17.14
CA ASN A 310 -4.87 13.33 -18.36
C ASN A 310 -6.40 13.15 -18.54
N ALA A 311 -6.96 13.66 -19.65
CA ALA A 311 -8.38 13.56 -20.00
C ALA A 311 -8.92 12.11 -20.02
N HIS A 312 -8.08 11.11 -20.32
CA HIS A 312 -8.48 9.69 -20.30
C HIS A 312 -8.78 9.20 -18.88
N TYR A 313 -8.25 9.86 -17.84
CA TYR A 313 -8.46 9.38 -16.47
C TYR A 313 -9.92 9.38 -16.06
N THR A 314 -10.70 10.44 -16.39
CA THR A 314 -12.14 10.46 -16.13
C THR A 314 -12.88 9.34 -16.85
N ALA A 315 -12.50 9.03 -18.11
CA ALA A 315 -13.08 7.91 -18.85
C ALA A 315 -12.79 6.55 -18.18
N VAL A 316 -11.57 6.35 -17.69
CA VAL A 316 -11.17 5.15 -16.91
C VAL A 316 -12.02 5.02 -15.65
N GLN A 317 -12.20 6.10 -14.89
CA GLN A 317 -13.02 6.08 -13.67
C GLN A 317 -14.48 5.76 -14.01
N ARG A 318 -15.03 6.37 -15.08
CA ARG A 318 -16.39 6.11 -15.53
C ARG A 318 -16.60 4.67 -15.97
N ALA A 319 -15.72 4.14 -16.81
CA ALA A 319 -15.79 2.75 -17.25
C ALA A 319 -15.70 1.76 -16.06
N THR A 320 -14.83 2.05 -15.09
CA THR A 320 -14.70 1.25 -13.86
C THR A 320 -15.98 1.31 -13.02
N CYS A 321 -16.56 2.49 -12.81
CA CYS A 321 -17.81 2.65 -12.07
C CYS A 321 -18.97 1.93 -12.78
N TYR A 322 -19.08 2.05 -14.10
CA TYR A 322 -20.10 1.39 -14.87
C TYR A 322 -19.98 -0.14 -14.79
N GLY A 323 -18.77 -0.69 -14.92
CA GLY A 323 -18.52 -2.12 -14.71
C GLY A 323 -18.96 -2.59 -13.32
N ARG A 324 -18.66 -1.84 -12.26
CA ARG A 324 -19.11 -2.14 -10.89
C ARG A 324 -20.62 -2.13 -10.70
N MET A 325 -21.33 -1.35 -11.50
CA MET A 325 -22.81 -1.28 -11.50
C MET A 325 -23.48 -2.28 -12.45
N GLY A 326 -22.72 -3.11 -13.15
CA GLY A 326 -23.27 -4.03 -14.16
C GLY A 326 -23.69 -3.38 -15.49
N LEU A 327 -23.31 -2.11 -15.71
CA LEU A 327 -23.54 -1.38 -16.96
C LEU A 327 -22.45 -1.72 -17.99
N HIS A 328 -22.34 -3.04 -18.33
CA HIS A 328 -21.19 -3.57 -19.06
C HIS A 328 -21.10 -3.04 -20.49
N ARG A 329 -22.22 -2.84 -21.18
CA ARG A 329 -22.24 -2.31 -22.56
C ARG A 329 -21.70 -0.88 -22.63
N GLU A 330 -22.15 -0.02 -21.70
CA GLU A 330 -21.67 1.35 -21.58
C GLU A 330 -20.17 1.39 -21.17
N ALA A 331 -19.75 0.46 -20.30
CA ALA A 331 -18.34 0.33 -19.94
C ALA A 331 -17.47 -0.07 -21.14
N LEU A 332 -17.93 -1.03 -21.99
CA LEU A 332 -17.21 -1.46 -23.18
C LEU A 332 -16.95 -0.32 -24.17
N THR A 333 -17.95 0.53 -24.44
CA THR A 333 -17.79 1.70 -25.32
C THR A 333 -16.62 2.60 -24.86
N LEU A 334 -16.39 2.70 -23.56
CA LEU A 334 -15.29 3.47 -23.00
C LEU A 334 -13.97 2.67 -23.03
N TRP A 335 -14.00 1.39 -22.67
CA TRP A 335 -12.81 0.53 -22.64
C TRP A 335 -12.13 0.39 -23.99
N ASP A 336 -12.90 0.26 -25.07
CA ASP A 336 -12.37 0.15 -26.43
C ASP A 336 -11.49 1.34 -26.80
N HIS A 337 -11.92 2.54 -26.46
CA HIS A 337 -11.12 3.74 -26.69
C HIS A 337 -9.92 3.84 -25.75
N ILE A 338 -10.12 3.53 -24.46
CA ILE A 338 -9.06 3.63 -23.44
C ILE A 338 -7.92 2.67 -23.77
N THR A 339 -8.20 1.39 -23.98
CA THR A 339 -7.17 0.38 -24.21
C THR A 339 -6.41 0.60 -25.53
N ALA A 340 -7.09 1.09 -26.57
CA ALA A 340 -6.46 1.45 -27.84
C ALA A 340 -5.47 2.64 -27.77
N THR A 341 -5.60 3.48 -26.75
CA THR A 341 -4.82 4.73 -26.62
C THR A 341 -3.84 4.72 -25.44
N MET A 342 -3.69 3.59 -24.75
CA MET A 342 -2.76 3.47 -23.63
C MET A 342 -1.30 3.60 -24.07
N PRO A 343 -0.49 4.42 -23.37
CA PRO A 343 0.93 4.51 -23.66
C PRO A 343 1.65 3.20 -23.26
N PRO A 344 2.67 2.78 -24.03
CA PRO A 344 3.41 1.54 -23.73
C PRO A 344 4.05 1.49 -22.33
N THR A 345 4.32 2.67 -21.76
CA THR A 345 4.88 2.81 -20.39
C THR A 345 3.89 2.52 -19.28
N ALA A 346 2.57 2.55 -19.56
CA ALA A 346 1.51 2.28 -18.59
C ALA A 346 1.13 0.78 -18.55
N ARG A 347 2.10 -0.11 -18.68
CA ARG A 347 1.89 -1.55 -18.87
C ARG A 347 1.02 -2.18 -17.80
N ARG A 348 1.29 -1.88 -16.52
CA ARG A 348 0.50 -2.44 -15.40
C ARG A 348 -0.97 -1.98 -15.43
N ASP A 349 -1.22 -0.70 -15.64
CA ASP A 349 -2.58 -0.19 -15.75
C ASP A 349 -3.31 -0.77 -16.96
N THR A 350 -2.62 -0.93 -18.10
CA THR A 350 -3.15 -1.60 -19.29
C THR A 350 -3.64 -3.00 -18.96
N GLY A 351 -2.84 -3.80 -18.22
CA GLY A 351 -3.24 -5.15 -17.82
C GLY A 351 -4.53 -5.16 -16.97
N VAL A 352 -4.64 -4.24 -16.01
CA VAL A 352 -5.84 -4.09 -15.18
C VAL A 352 -7.06 -3.70 -16.03
N TYR A 353 -6.88 -2.80 -17.01
CA TYR A 353 -8.00 -2.35 -17.86
C TYR A 353 -8.45 -3.44 -18.85
N LEU A 354 -7.51 -4.21 -19.39
CA LEU A 354 -7.83 -5.39 -20.19
C LEU A 354 -8.62 -6.44 -19.40
N ALA A 355 -8.28 -6.70 -18.13
CA ALA A 355 -9.05 -7.60 -17.27
C ALA A 355 -10.49 -7.10 -17.06
N ARG A 356 -10.66 -5.79 -16.83
CA ARG A 356 -12.00 -5.17 -16.68
C ARG A 356 -12.81 -5.20 -17.97
N GLN A 357 -12.16 -4.93 -19.10
CA GLN A 357 -12.77 -5.04 -20.43
C GLN A 357 -13.20 -6.48 -20.73
N ALA A 358 -12.32 -7.46 -20.42
CA ALA A 358 -12.64 -8.89 -20.57
C ALA A 358 -13.86 -9.29 -19.72
N SER A 359 -13.93 -8.84 -18.46
CA SER A 359 -15.07 -9.08 -17.59
C SER A 359 -16.36 -8.49 -18.14
N ALA A 360 -16.30 -7.33 -18.77
CA ALA A 360 -17.45 -6.69 -19.40
C ALA A 360 -17.91 -7.47 -20.65
N HIS A 361 -16.97 -7.97 -21.51
CA HIS A 361 -17.30 -8.85 -22.65
C HIS A 361 -17.95 -10.16 -22.18
N ALA A 362 -17.37 -10.83 -21.17
CA ALA A 362 -18.00 -12.03 -20.61
C ALA A 362 -19.43 -11.75 -20.13
N SER A 363 -19.64 -10.65 -19.42
CA SER A 363 -20.97 -10.26 -18.90
C SER A 363 -21.98 -9.85 -19.98
N THR A 364 -21.52 -9.53 -21.20
CA THR A 364 -22.39 -9.22 -22.35
C THR A 364 -22.59 -10.40 -23.30
N GLY A 365 -22.03 -11.57 -22.96
CA GLY A 365 -22.20 -12.80 -23.73
C GLY A 365 -21.20 -12.96 -24.87
N GLU A 366 -20.02 -12.37 -24.75
CA GLU A 366 -18.91 -12.41 -25.71
C GLU A 366 -17.68 -13.12 -25.10
N PRO A 367 -17.78 -14.42 -24.73
CA PRO A 367 -16.75 -15.12 -23.96
C PRO A 367 -15.45 -15.34 -24.76
N GLU A 368 -15.52 -15.47 -26.10
CA GLU A 368 -14.32 -15.58 -26.93
C GLU A 368 -13.44 -14.36 -26.81
N ARG A 369 -14.05 -13.18 -26.89
CA ARG A 369 -13.32 -11.92 -26.76
C ARG A 369 -12.78 -11.72 -25.33
N ALA A 370 -13.54 -12.16 -24.33
CA ALA A 370 -13.09 -12.15 -22.95
C ALA A 370 -11.83 -12.99 -22.74
N VAL A 371 -11.74 -14.19 -23.31
CA VAL A 371 -10.57 -15.08 -23.23
C VAL A 371 -9.35 -14.50 -23.94
N GLU A 372 -9.51 -13.88 -25.12
CA GLU A 372 -8.43 -13.22 -25.82
C GLU A 372 -7.79 -12.10 -24.99
N LEU A 373 -8.60 -11.20 -24.43
CA LEU A 373 -8.14 -10.10 -23.60
C LEU A 373 -7.54 -10.60 -22.28
N ALA A 374 -8.12 -11.68 -21.71
CA ALA A 374 -7.60 -12.32 -20.51
C ALA A 374 -6.18 -12.85 -20.71
N ALA A 375 -5.89 -13.47 -21.84
CA ALA A 375 -4.55 -14.01 -22.13
C ALA A 375 -3.49 -12.89 -22.20
N GLU A 376 -3.81 -11.75 -22.78
CA GLU A 376 -2.94 -10.59 -22.81
C GLU A 376 -2.76 -9.98 -21.41
N SER A 377 -3.86 -9.79 -20.69
CA SER A 377 -3.88 -9.30 -19.31
C SER A 377 -3.04 -10.18 -18.38
N ALA A 378 -3.23 -11.50 -18.43
CA ALA A 378 -2.52 -12.47 -17.60
C ALA A 378 -1.01 -12.40 -17.81
N ARG A 379 -0.53 -12.27 -19.03
CA ARG A 379 0.90 -12.11 -19.35
C ARG A 379 1.48 -10.84 -18.70
N ILE A 380 0.71 -9.75 -18.67
CA ILE A 380 1.12 -8.52 -17.99
C ILE A 380 1.10 -8.72 -16.44
N ALA A 381 0.12 -9.45 -15.91
CA ALA A 381 0.01 -9.72 -14.48
C ALA A 381 1.21 -10.51 -13.94
N HIS A 382 1.69 -11.48 -14.71
CA HIS A 382 2.88 -12.27 -14.38
C HIS A 382 4.12 -11.35 -14.23
N ASP A 383 4.32 -10.43 -15.17
CA ASP A 383 5.50 -9.55 -15.18
C ASP A 383 5.47 -8.47 -14.08
N THR A 384 4.29 -8.07 -13.61
CA THR A 384 4.13 -6.96 -12.67
C THR A 384 3.80 -7.37 -11.24
N ALA A 385 3.45 -8.64 -11.02
CA ALA A 385 3.11 -9.23 -9.70
C ALA A 385 2.10 -8.40 -8.88
N SER A 386 1.21 -7.62 -9.53
CA SER A 386 0.21 -6.78 -8.87
C SER A 386 -0.95 -7.62 -8.33
N GLY A 387 -1.22 -7.52 -7.02
CA GLY A 387 -2.35 -8.18 -6.36
C GLY A 387 -3.70 -7.60 -6.81
N ARG A 388 -3.76 -6.29 -7.07
CA ARG A 388 -4.95 -5.63 -7.65
C ARG A 388 -5.29 -6.17 -9.04
N HIS A 389 -4.27 -6.37 -9.86
CA HIS A 389 -4.46 -6.96 -11.20
C HIS A 389 -5.01 -8.38 -11.08
N ARG A 390 -4.43 -9.19 -10.19
CA ARG A 390 -4.92 -10.55 -9.93
C ARG A 390 -6.37 -10.55 -9.46
N ALA A 391 -6.78 -9.64 -8.59
CA ALA A 391 -8.16 -9.51 -8.15
C ALA A 391 -9.14 -9.21 -9.31
N GLU A 392 -8.72 -8.44 -10.33
CA GLU A 392 -9.56 -8.24 -11.52
C GLU A 392 -9.65 -9.50 -12.40
N LEU A 393 -8.59 -10.30 -12.49
CA LEU A 393 -8.63 -11.60 -13.17
C LEU A 393 -9.50 -12.61 -12.43
N ASP A 394 -9.55 -12.56 -11.10
CA ASP A 394 -10.47 -13.39 -10.31
C ASP A 394 -11.94 -13.00 -10.56
N ARG A 395 -12.26 -11.71 -10.66
CA ARG A 395 -13.60 -11.23 -11.07
C ARG A 395 -13.96 -11.67 -12.49
N LEU A 396 -12.98 -11.71 -13.40
CA LEU A 396 -13.22 -12.27 -14.74
C LEU A 396 -13.56 -13.76 -14.67
N ARG A 397 -12.88 -14.55 -13.83
CA ARG A 397 -13.26 -15.96 -13.60
C ARG A 397 -14.71 -16.09 -13.14
N GLU A 398 -15.15 -15.21 -12.24
CA GLU A 398 -16.55 -15.18 -11.79
C GLU A 398 -17.50 -14.86 -12.94
N ALA A 399 -17.19 -13.89 -13.80
CA ALA A 399 -18.00 -13.54 -14.96
C ALA A 399 -18.05 -14.68 -16.02
N MET A 400 -17.02 -15.52 -16.07
CA MET A 400 -16.90 -16.65 -16.98
C MET A 400 -17.50 -17.97 -16.45
N ILE A 401 -18.10 -17.98 -15.25
CA ILE A 401 -18.74 -19.18 -14.67
C ILE A 401 -19.68 -19.91 -15.65
N PRO A 402 -20.52 -19.24 -16.49
CA PRO A 402 -21.40 -19.96 -17.45
C PRO A 402 -20.64 -20.83 -18.47
N TRP A 403 -19.37 -20.54 -18.72
CA TRP A 403 -18.52 -21.24 -19.71
C TRP A 403 -17.39 -22.05 -19.10
N ARG A 404 -17.35 -22.18 -17.75
CA ARG A 404 -16.19 -22.77 -17.04
C ARG A 404 -15.88 -24.22 -17.44
N ASP A 405 -16.90 -25.00 -17.80
CA ASP A 405 -16.80 -26.44 -18.09
C ASP A 405 -16.63 -26.70 -19.61
N ASP A 406 -16.53 -25.67 -20.43
CA ASP A 406 -16.35 -25.78 -21.87
C ASP A 406 -14.92 -25.41 -22.31
N ARG A 407 -14.69 -25.41 -23.64
CA ARG A 407 -13.40 -25.07 -24.24
C ARG A 407 -12.88 -23.66 -23.80
N LEU A 408 -13.79 -22.69 -23.67
CA LEU A 408 -13.39 -21.29 -23.34
C LEU A 408 -13.01 -21.18 -21.88
N GLY A 409 -13.69 -21.85 -20.96
CA GLY A 409 -13.30 -21.91 -19.56
C GLY A 409 -11.93 -22.57 -19.38
N HIS A 410 -11.67 -23.69 -20.05
CA HIS A 410 -10.35 -24.33 -20.03
C HIS A 410 -9.24 -23.43 -20.61
N GLN A 411 -9.52 -22.68 -21.68
CA GLN A 411 -8.57 -21.74 -22.26
C GLN A 411 -8.26 -20.57 -21.29
N LEU A 412 -9.29 -20.05 -20.60
CA LEU A 412 -9.10 -19.03 -19.56
C LEU A 412 -8.20 -19.55 -18.44
N ASP A 413 -8.51 -20.74 -17.90
CA ASP A 413 -7.74 -21.31 -16.80
C ASP A 413 -6.28 -21.57 -17.21
N ALA A 414 -6.04 -22.06 -18.43
CA ALA A 414 -4.69 -22.22 -18.96
C ALA A 414 -3.93 -20.88 -19.02
N ALA A 415 -4.58 -19.81 -19.53
CA ALA A 415 -3.99 -18.48 -19.62
C ALA A 415 -3.66 -17.91 -18.21
N LEU A 416 -4.54 -18.11 -17.24
CA LEU A 416 -4.36 -17.59 -15.87
C LEU A 416 -3.36 -18.43 -15.05
N THR A 417 -3.22 -19.73 -15.33
CA THR A 417 -2.21 -20.58 -14.67
C THR A 417 -0.80 -20.23 -15.12
N THR A 418 -0.62 -19.83 -16.37
CA THR A 418 0.69 -19.38 -16.88
C THR A 418 1.15 -18.06 -16.26
N ALA A 419 0.23 -17.31 -15.64
CA ALA A 419 0.45 -16.02 -14.99
C ALA A 419 0.63 -16.10 -13.45
N ALA A 420 0.46 -17.26 -12.84
CA ALA A 420 0.57 -17.50 -11.40
C ALA A 420 2.01 -17.87 -11.01
#